data_ca4ba240cccc761b18947e55008b397a
#
_entry.id   ca4ba240cccc761b18947e55008b397a
#
_cell.length_a   1.000
_cell.length_b   1.000
_cell.length_c   1.000
_cell.angle_alpha   90.00
_cell.angle_beta   90.00
_cell.angle_gamma   90.00
#
_symmetry.space_group_name_H-M   'P 1'
#
loop_
_entity.id
_entity.type
_entity.pdbx_description
1 polymer ?
#
loop_
_entity_poly.entity_id
_entity_poly.type
_entity_poly.pdbx_seq_one_letter_code
_entity_poly.pdbx_strand_id
1 'polypeptide(L)'
;MKKSAISSNGAPLVTLKEYQQRADEANQFKGKDEALHQLRFGLIGEVGGLLAAVKKSYRDYGIAKQQVVLEELGDCLWYLTEVAVGYGHSLPEIGVAGLSELKRRFEVSSPPPTGQLTFLPFDGIYAMCSEQLRAMDRVQVLSDLGHHVGQLMGVPSSPDLVSPTPPALLAVLLADLVTVAWLFDLKFVDVVSENLKKFESRWPRQGAKYLPHFDETSPAHERFERQFEVAFIERLYNKGQVNERPYVIQQIRNVNVGDRLTDNRSEPDGYRFHDVFHLAYVAHLGWSPVIRALLKIKRKSDPEKDENEDGARAAIIEEGIATWIFNHADRNAFYKHTEVGKLEYGLLKQVKDMVEGYEVADCSLWQWELAILEGFKVFRELSAAGSGIVTVDMEAHKIGFKPLVLPPEPALPPKPRRSREVGAVLPPPLPVSKP
;
A
#
# COMPACT_ATOMS: atom_id res chain seq x y z
N MET A 1 15.31 15.36 34.98
CA MET A 1 15.05 15.50 33.55
C MET A 1 16.10 14.68 32.79
N LYS A 2 15.71 13.50 32.26
CA LYS A 2 16.61 12.66 31.44
C LYS A 2 16.71 13.31 30.06
N LYS A 3 17.89 13.73 29.65
CA LYS A 3 18.18 14.16 28.29
C LYS A 3 18.02 12.91 27.41
N SER A 4 16.97 12.83 26.59
CA SER A 4 16.87 11.82 25.54
C SER A 4 17.95 12.11 24.51
N ALA A 5 18.74 11.12 24.16
CA ALA A 5 19.68 11.20 23.05
C ALA A 5 18.86 11.35 21.75
N ILE A 6 19.33 12.23 20.86
CA ILE A 6 18.64 12.58 19.61
C ILE A 6 19.48 12.03 18.45
N SER A 7 18.84 11.44 17.44
CA SER A 7 19.48 11.01 16.19
C SER A 7 19.97 12.21 15.38
N SER A 8 20.79 11.99 14.33
CA SER A 8 21.25 13.04 13.42
C SER A 8 20.10 13.83 12.75
N ASN A 9 18.88 13.28 12.72
CA ASN A 9 17.66 13.88 12.16
C ASN A 9 16.69 14.41 13.25
N GLY A 10 17.14 14.56 14.50
CA GLY A 10 16.30 15.12 15.58
C GLY A 10 15.25 14.17 16.18
N ALA A 11 15.13 12.94 15.69
CA ALA A 11 14.20 11.95 16.23
C ALA A 11 14.75 11.29 17.52
N PRO A 12 13.91 10.95 18.51
CA PRO A 12 14.34 10.23 19.70
C PRO A 12 14.90 8.85 19.31
N LEU A 13 16.04 8.47 19.90
CA LEU A 13 16.65 7.16 19.67
C LEU A 13 15.76 6.06 20.25
N VAL A 14 15.35 5.14 19.42
CA VAL A 14 14.55 3.97 19.79
C VAL A 14 15.42 2.97 20.55
N THR A 15 14.95 2.46 21.67
CA THR A 15 15.60 1.35 22.40
C THR A 15 15.22 0.01 21.78
N LEU A 16 16.06 -1.02 21.97
CA LEU A 16 15.74 -2.37 21.51
C LEU A 16 14.45 -2.89 22.14
N LYS A 17 14.17 -2.51 23.39
CA LYS A 17 12.93 -2.86 24.07
C LYS A 17 11.70 -2.21 23.42
N GLU A 18 11.79 -0.93 23.08
CA GLU A 18 10.71 -0.22 22.38
C GLU A 18 10.48 -0.79 20.98
N TYR A 19 11.54 -1.12 20.26
CA TYR A 19 11.43 -1.76 18.94
C TYR A 19 10.73 -3.12 19.06
N GLN A 20 11.19 -3.99 19.97
CA GLN A 20 10.55 -5.29 20.22
C GLN A 20 9.06 -5.13 20.55
N GLN A 21 8.70 -4.18 21.42
CA GLN A 21 7.30 -3.94 21.76
C GLN A 21 6.47 -3.56 20.54
N ARG A 22 7.00 -2.69 19.69
CA ARG A 22 6.33 -2.27 18.44
C ARG A 22 6.24 -3.41 17.43
N ALA A 23 7.27 -4.24 17.32
CA ALA A 23 7.27 -5.42 16.47
C ALA A 23 6.20 -6.44 16.91
N ASP A 24 6.10 -6.70 18.22
CA ASP A 24 5.10 -7.59 18.81
C ASP A 24 3.66 -7.08 18.63
N GLU A 25 3.42 -5.75 18.70
CA GLU A 25 2.13 -5.13 18.40
C GLU A 25 1.69 -5.37 16.94
N ALA A 26 2.65 -5.42 16.01
CA ALA A 26 2.40 -5.67 14.59
C ALA A 26 2.32 -7.17 14.21
N ASN A 27 2.64 -8.08 15.14
CA ASN A 27 2.72 -9.50 14.87
C ASN A 27 1.36 -10.14 14.63
N GLN A 28 1.08 -10.53 13.38
CA GLN A 28 -0.16 -11.17 12.93
C GLN A 28 -0.19 -12.69 13.15
N PHE A 29 0.91 -13.29 13.64
CA PHE A 29 1.01 -14.72 13.93
C PHE A 29 0.73 -15.03 15.41
N LYS A 30 0.67 -14.03 16.26
CA LYS A 30 0.50 -14.16 17.70
C LYS A 30 -0.74 -14.97 18.06
N GLY A 31 -0.55 -15.99 18.91
CA GLY A 31 -1.63 -16.88 19.38
C GLY A 31 -2.15 -17.89 18.35
N LYS A 32 -1.48 -18.02 17.19
CA LYS A 32 -1.79 -19.04 16.19
C LYS A 32 -0.98 -20.29 16.42
N ASP A 33 -1.55 -21.44 16.06
CA ASP A 33 -0.81 -22.69 16.00
C ASP A 33 0.39 -22.55 15.04
N GLU A 34 1.52 -23.14 15.41
CA GLU A 34 2.76 -23.09 14.62
C GLU A 34 3.35 -21.68 14.37
N ALA A 35 2.96 -20.66 15.17
CA ALA A 35 3.41 -19.29 14.99
C ALA A 35 4.94 -19.18 14.85
N LEU A 36 5.72 -19.87 15.67
CA LEU A 36 7.18 -19.88 15.61
C LEU A 36 7.69 -20.45 14.28
N HIS A 37 7.05 -21.49 13.72
CA HIS A 37 7.42 -22.02 12.40
C HIS A 37 7.17 -20.99 11.31
N GLN A 38 6.03 -20.32 11.33
CA GLN A 38 5.70 -19.27 10.35
C GLN A 38 6.68 -18.10 10.43
N LEU A 39 7.07 -17.68 11.64
CA LEU A 39 8.07 -16.64 11.84
C LEU A 39 9.46 -17.05 11.30
N ARG A 40 9.87 -18.30 11.51
CA ARG A 40 11.13 -18.84 10.95
C ARG A 40 11.08 -18.91 9.42
N PHE A 41 9.96 -19.36 8.83
CA PHE A 41 9.77 -19.34 7.37
C PHE A 41 9.81 -17.91 6.83
N GLY A 42 9.24 -16.96 7.57
CA GLY A 42 9.35 -15.54 7.23
C GLY A 42 10.79 -15.06 7.24
N LEU A 43 11.56 -15.34 8.31
CA LEU A 43 12.95 -14.90 8.40
C LEU A 43 13.82 -15.43 7.26
N ILE A 44 13.73 -16.71 6.92
CA ILE A 44 14.48 -17.26 5.77
C ILE A 44 13.98 -16.70 4.45
N GLY A 45 12.66 -16.41 4.34
CA GLY A 45 12.07 -15.77 3.19
C GLY A 45 12.64 -14.37 2.96
N GLU A 46 12.70 -13.54 4.01
CA GLU A 46 13.23 -12.17 3.92
C GLU A 46 14.75 -12.14 3.68
N VAL A 47 15.51 -13.03 4.29
CA VAL A 47 16.95 -13.19 3.95
C VAL A 47 17.10 -13.60 2.48
N GLY A 48 16.29 -14.51 1.99
CA GLY A 48 16.24 -14.88 0.57
C GLY A 48 15.84 -13.70 -0.32
N GLY A 49 14.89 -12.88 0.12
CA GLY A 49 14.45 -11.62 -0.51
C GLY A 49 15.62 -10.63 -0.64
N LEU A 50 16.33 -10.38 0.46
CA LEU A 50 17.52 -9.53 0.49
C LEU A 50 18.59 -10.01 -0.51
N LEU A 51 18.95 -11.30 -0.51
CA LEU A 51 19.92 -11.86 -1.44
C LEU A 51 19.45 -11.74 -2.90
N ALA A 52 18.16 -11.98 -3.15
CA ALA A 52 17.55 -11.81 -4.47
C ALA A 52 17.52 -10.35 -4.94
N ALA A 53 17.23 -9.41 -4.03
CA ALA A 53 17.22 -7.99 -4.30
C ALA A 53 18.62 -7.46 -4.65
N VAL A 54 19.64 -7.85 -3.88
CA VAL A 54 21.05 -7.54 -4.16
C VAL A 54 21.45 -8.08 -5.53
N LYS A 55 21.18 -9.37 -5.81
CA LYS A 55 21.44 -9.99 -7.11
C LYS A 55 20.77 -9.25 -8.27
N LYS A 56 19.48 -8.92 -8.15
CA LYS A 56 18.71 -8.18 -9.17
C LYS A 56 19.31 -6.79 -9.41
N SER A 57 19.64 -6.09 -8.33
CA SER A 57 20.24 -4.75 -8.43
C SER A 57 21.56 -4.76 -9.19
N TYR A 58 22.42 -5.74 -8.94
CA TYR A 58 23.66 -5.89 -9.72
C TYR A 58 23.42 -6.24 -11.18
N ARG A 59 22.47 -7.13 -11.45
CA ARG A 59 22.10 -7.52 -12.83
C ARG A 59 21.57 -6.35 -13.63
N ASP A 60 20.68 -5.56 -13.04
CA ASP A 60 19.87 -4.57 -13.76
C ASP A 60 20.55 -3.18 -13.77
N TYR A 61 21.33 -2.85 -12.74
CA TYR A 61 21.92 -1.52 -12.54
C TYR A 61 23.44 -1.54 -12.32
N GLY A 62 24.08 -2.71 -12.21
CA GLY A 62 25.51 -2.83 -11.89
C GLY A 62 25.88 -2.50 -10.45
N ILE A 63 24.96 -1.94 -9.66
CA ILE A 63 25.13 -1.59 -8.23
C ILE A 63 23.90 -1.99 -7.44
N ALA A 64 24.08 -2.30 -6.16
CA ALA A 64 22.96 -2.50 -5.25
C ALA A 64 22.28 -1.15 -4.90
N LYS A 65 20.95 -1.11 -4.99
CA LYS A 65 20.17 0.05 -4.55
C LYS A 65 20.04 0.02 -3.03
N GLN A 66 20.59 1.00 -2.35
CA GLN A 66 20.59 1.11 -0.88
C GLN A 66 19.17 1.05 -0.30
N GLN A 67 18.20 1.73 -0.91
CA GLN A 67 16.82 1.74 -0.41
C GLN A 67 16.18 0.34 -0.36
N VAL A 68 16.45 -0.49 -1.37
CA VAL A 68 15.93 -1.87 -1.39
C VAL A 68 16.59 -2.73 -0.31
N VAL A 69 17.90 -2.59 -0.14
CA VAL A 69 18.65 -3.30 0.92
C VAL A 69 18.18 -2.86 2.31
N LEU A 70 17.93 -1.58 2.51
CA LEU A 70 17.45 -1.00 3.76
C LEU A 70 16.09 -1.60 4.15
N GLU A 71 15.17 -1.71 3.21
CA GLU A 71 13.82 -2.26 3.43
C GLU A 71 13.89 -3.75 3.79
N GLU A 72 14.61 -4.56 3.00
CA GLU A 72 14.75 -6.00 3.23
C GLU A 72 15.47 -6.31 4.57
N LEU A 73 16.47 -5.51 4.94
CA LEU A 73 17.14 -5.62 6.25
C LEU A 73 16.17 -5.32 7.40
N GLY A 74 15.29 -4.33 7.22
CA GLY A 74 14.26 -4.03 8.21
C GLY A 74 13.31 -5.20 8.44
N ASP A 75 12.87 -5.85 7.36
CA ASP A 75 12.00 -7.02 7.43
C ASP A 75 12.72 -8.22 8.08
N CYS A 76 13.99 -8.44 7.74
CA CYS A 76 14.83 -9.45 8.42
C CYS A 76 14.93 -9.18 9.93
N LEU A 77 15.15 -7.93 10.35
CA LEU A 77 15.23 -7.55 11.76
C LEU A 77 13.91 -7.79 12.50
N TRP A 78 12.78 -7.49 11.86
CA TRP A 78 11.48 -7.75 12.43
C TRP A 78 11.27 -9.23 12.71
N TYR A 79 11.48 -10.08 11.70
CA TYR A 79 11.34 -11.53 11.86
C TYR A 79 12.36 -12.10 12.86
N LEU A 80 13.59 -11.61 12.87
CA LEU A 80 14.59 -12.01 13.88
C LEU A 80 14.12 -11.70 15.30
N THR A 81 13.54 -10.51 15.49
CA THR A 81 13.00 -10.07 16.78
C THR A 81 11.86 -11.00 17.23
N GLU A 82 10.90 -11.28 16.37
CA GLU A 82 9.75 -12.11 16.69
C GLU A 82 10.12 -13.59 16.88
N VAL A 83 11.10 -14.09 16.14
CA VAL A 83 11.68 -15.43 16.34
C VAL A 83 12.39 -15.50 17.70
N ALA A 84 13.13 -14.47 18.10
CA ALA A 84 13.77 -14.41 19.42
C ALA A 84 12.71 -14.48 20.54
N VAL A 85 11.64 -13.68 20.44
CA VAL A 85 10.51 -13.71 21.38
C VAL A 85 9.85 -15.09 21.40
N GLY A 86 9.66 -15.71 20.23
CA GLY A 86 9.10 -17.06 20.11
C GLY A 86 9.94 -18.16 20.79
N TYR A 87 11.27 -17.96 20.91
CA TYR A 87 12.17 -18.82 21.70
C TYR A 87 12.30 -18.38 23.16
N GLY A 88 11.57 -17.37 23.62
CA GLY A 88 11.58 -16.89 25.01
C GLY A 88 12.74 -15.91 25.32
N HIS A 89 13.37 -15.33 24.31
CA HIS A 89 14.47 -14.35 24.46
C HIS A 89 14.02 -12.96 24.10
N SER A 90 14.50 -11.95 24.84
CA SER A 90 14.24 -10.55 24.51
C SER A 90 15.27 -10.00 23.51
N LEU A 91 14.84 -9.06 22.67
CA LEU A 91 15.75 -8.38 21.74
C LEU A 91 16.89 -7.64 22.46
N PRO A 92 16.70 -7.00 23.65
CA PRO A 92 17.81 -6.48 24.44
C PRO A 92 18.88 -7.51 24.82
N GLU A 93 18.50 -8.74 25.20
CA GLU A 93 19.45 -9.83 25.49
C GLU A 93 20.23 -10.22 24.24
N ILE A 94 19.54 -10.47 23.13
CA ILE A 94 20.15 -10.76 21.83
C ILE A 94 21.02 -9.59 21.37
N GLY A 95 20.61 -8.35 21.62
CA GLY A 95 21.37 -7.15 21.28
C GLY A 95 22.70 -7.02 22.03
N VAL A 96 22.73 -7.33 23.33
CA VAL A 96 23.98 -7.37 24.09
C VAL A 96 24.93 -8.43 23.56
N ALA A 97 24.41 -9.64 23.27
CA ALA A 97 25.19 -10.72 22.71
C ALA A 97 25.69 -10.40 21.27
N GLY A 98 24.83 -9.80 20.43
CA GLY A 98 25.17 -9.34 19.08
C GLY A 98 26.26 -8.27 19.05
N LEU A 99 26.19 -7.29 19.96
CA LEU A 99 27.27 -6.31 20.14
C LEU A 99 28.59 -6.98 20.55
N SER A 100 28.53 -7.98 21.43
CA SER A 100 29.72 -8.72 21.84
C SER A 100 30.30 -9.52 20.68
N GLU A 101 29.45 -10.12 19.84
CA GLU A 101 29.86 -10.82 18.62
C GLU A 101 30.51 -9.88 17.60
N LEU A 102 29.93 -8.68 17.35
CA LEU A 102 30.55 -7.66 16.49
C LEU A 102 31.91 -7.22 16.99
N LYS A 103 32.04 -6.95 18.31
CA LYS A 103 33.32 -6.59 18.92
C LYS A 103 34.37 -7.69 18.73
N ARG A 104 33.99 -8.94 18.88
CA ARG A 104 34.85 -10.12 18.65
C ARG A 104 35.28 -10.23 17.17
N ARG A 105 34.35 -10.07 16.23
CA ARG A 105 34.60 -10.14 14.79
C ARG A 105 35.58 -9.10 14.29
N PHE A 106 35.43 -7.89 14.77
CA PHE A 106 36.21 -6.75 14.31
C PHE A 106 37.34 -6.37 15.27
N GLU A 107 37.58 -7.17 16.31
CA GLU A 107 38.61 -6.95 17.32
C GLU A 107 38.56 -5.56 17.96
N VAL A 108 37.32 -5.05 18.14
CA VAL A 108 37.05 -3.73 18.68
C VAL A 108 36.83 -3.81 20.19
N SER A 109 37.59 -2.99 20.94
CA SER A 109 37.37 -2.79 22.38
C SER A 109 36.58 -1.49 22.62
N SER A 110 35.40 -1.62 23.19
CA SER A 110 34.60 -0.47 23.63
C SER A 110 33.90 -0.79 24.96
N PRO A 111 33.68 0.17 25.84
CA PRO A 111 32.99 -0.06 27.10
C PRO A 111 31.59 -0.64 26.87
N PRO A 112 31.04 -1.41 27.83
CA PRO A 112 29.66 -1.87 27.74
C PRO A 112 28.71 -0.67 27.70
N PRO A 113 27.59 -0.78 26.98
CA PRO A 113 26.58 0.29 26.98
C PRO A 113 26.00 0.47 28.38
N THR A 114 25.82 1.74 28.79
CA THR A 114 25.22 2.10 30.08
C THR A 114 23.75 2.47 29.88
N GLY A 115 22.86 1.93 30.71
CA GLY A 115 21.41 2.18 30.63
C GLY A 115 20.67 1.27 29.64
N GLN A 116 19.53 1.74 29.13
CA GLN A 116 18.76 0.98 28.13
C GLN A 116 19.49 0.96 26.79
N LEU A 117 19.65 -0.23 26.21
CA LEU A 117 20.35 -0.42 24.95
C LEU A 117 19.52 0.17 23.80
N THR A 118 20.13 1.06 23.03
CA THR A 118 19.63 1.59 21.75
C THR A 118 20.39 0.94 20.59
N PHE A 119 19.99 1.23 19.35
CA PHE A 119 20.71 0.74 18.17
C PHE A 119 21.97 1.54 17.83
N LEU A 120 22.16 2.73 18.41
CA LEU A 120 23.34 3.57 18.16
C LEU A 120 24.70 2.89 18.47
N PRO A 121 24.87 2.09 19.55
CA PRO A 121 26.10 1.38 19.81
C PRO A 121 26.57 0.43 18.68
N PHE A 122 25.65 -0.11 17.89
CA PHE A 122 26.00 -0.92 16.72
C PHE A 122 26.75 -0.05 15.71
N ASP A 123 26.15 1.07 15.31
CA ASP A 123 26.79 2.01 14.37
C ASP A 123 28.08 2.65 14.95
N GLY A 124 28.21 2.71 16.27
CA GLY A 124 29.44 3.14 16.94
C GLY A 124 30.63 2.22 16.66
N ILE A 125 30.40 0.92 16.46
CA ILE A 125 31.46 -0.05 16.08
C ILE A 125 31.92 0.20 14.66
N TYR A 126 31.01 0.54 13.73
CA TYR A 126 31.34 0.83 12.33
C TYR A 126 32.48 1.84 12.17
N ALA A 127 32.43 2.92 12.94
CA ALA A 127 33.46 3.96 12.89
C ALA A 127 34.86 3.45 13.28
N MET A 128 34.92 2.38 14.06
CA MET A 128 36.17 1.77 14.55
C MET A 128 36.70 0.65 13.65
N CYS A 129 35.87 0.08 12.77
CA CYS A 129 36.21 -1.08 11.94
C CYS A 129 36.07 -0.82 10.43
N SER A 130 36.00 0.42 10.00
CA SER A 130 35.73 0.78 8.60
C SER A 130 36.77 0.25 7.60
N GLU A 131 38.03 0.10 7.97
CA GLU A 131 39.08 -0.49 7.12
C GLU A 131 38.90 -2.00 6.96
N GLN A 132 38.67 -2.72 8.07
CA GLN A 132 38.40 -4.15 8.03
C GLN A 132 37.15 -4.45 7.19
N LEU A 133 36.11 -3.65 7.34
CA LEU A 133 34.87 -3.78 6.60
C LEU A 133 35.08 -3.64 5.08
N ARG A 134 35.90 -2.66 4.65
CA ARG A 134 36.25 -2.47 3.23
C ARG A 134 37.03 -3.65 2.63
N ALA A 135 37.77 -4.36 3.47
CA ALA A 135 38.54 -5.56 3.06
C ALA A 135 37.69 -6.85 3.02
N MET A 136 36.44 -6.82 3.56
CA MET A 136 35.58 -7.99 3.56
C MET A 136 35.01 -8.31 2.17
N ASP A 137 34.95 -9.59 1.85
CA ASP A 137 34.23 -10.06 0.69
C ASP A 137 32.71 -9.98 0.94
N ARG A 138 32.04 -9.07 0.25
CA ARG A 138 30.60 -8.87 0.36
C ARG A 138 29.80 -10.14 0.03
N VAL A 139 30.26 -10.94 -0.92
CA VAL A 139 29.58 -12.19 -1.30
C VAL A 139 29.68 -13.19 -0.16
N GLN A 140 30.83 -13.27 0.50
CA GLN A 140 31.02 -14.14 1.64
C GLN A 140 30.12 -13.76 2.81
N VAL A 141 30.04 -12.48 3.16
CA VAL A 141 29.18 -12.01 4.27
C VAL A 141 27.68 -12.31 3.99
N LEU A 142 27.23 -12.11 2.76
CA LEU A 142 25.86 -12.47 2.39
C LEU A 142 25.63 -13.99 2.41
N SER A 143 26.63 -14.77 2.04
CA SER A 143 26.58 -16.24 2.12
C SER A 143 26.56 -16.74 3.56
N ASP A 144 27.32 -16.11 4.46
CA ASP A 144 27.35 -16.43 5.89
C ASP A 144 25.98 -16.14 6.54
N LEU A 145 25.33 -15.00 6.21
CA LEU A 145 23.97 -14.71 6.64
C LEU A 145 22.99 -15.80 6.20
N GLY A 146 23.05 -16.21 4.93
CA GLY A 146 22.23 -17.31 4.39
C GLY A 146 22.50 -18.65 5.09
N HIS A 147 23.77 -18.93 5.42
CA HIS A 147 24.16 -20.13 6.16
C HIS A 147 23.59 -20.13 7.59
N HIS A 148 23.75 -19.03 8.33
CA HIS A 148 23.29 -18.95 9.72
C HIS A 148 21.77 -19.01 9.83
N VAL A 149 21.01 -18.38 8.90
CA VAL A 149 19.56 -18.53 8.89
C VAL A 149 19.15 -19.96 8.55
N GLY A 150 19.89 -20.66 7.68
CA GLY A 150 19.70 -22.08 7.40
C GLY A 150 19.93 -22.95 8.64
N GLN A 151 20.95 -22.66 9.46
CA GLN A 151 21.16 -23.32 10.74
C GLN A 151 19.98 -23.14 11.70
N LEU A 152 19.42 -21.94 11.77
CA LEU A 152 18.24 -21.65 12.59
C LEU A 152 17.03 -22.51 12.19
N MET A 153 16.89 -22.82 10.91
CA MET A 153 15.81 -23.72 10.44
C MET A 153 15.98 -25.16 10.96
N GLY A 154 17.19 -25.60 11.25
CA GLY A 154 17.48 -26.90 11.85
C GLY A 154 17.23 -26.97 13.37
N VAL A 155 17.05 -25.84 14.05
CA VAL A 155 16.80 -25.81 15.50
C VAL A 155 15.39 -26.31 15.81
N PRO A 156 15.19 -27.29 16.72
CA PRO A 156 13.85 -27.71 17.14
C PRO A 156 13.05 -26.57 17.76
N SER A 157 11.74 -26.61 17.57
CA SER A 157 10.81 -25.56 18.07
C SER A 157 10.51 -25.71 19.57
N SER A 158 10.84 -26.87 20.18
CA SER A 158 10.66 -27.10 21.61
C SER A 158 11.93 -26.70 22.36
N PRO A 159 11.85 -25.84 23.38
CA PRO A 159 13.00 -25.34 24.13
C PRO A 159 13.75 -26.42 24.92
N ASP A 160 13.14 -27.59 25.16
CA ASP A 160 13.67 -28.62 26.06
C ASP A 160 14.74 -29.53 25.43
N LEU A 161 15.08 -29.37 24.16
CA LEU A 161 15.83 -30.39 23.41
C LEU A 161 17.19 -29.95 22.83
N VAL A 162 17.76 -28.78 23.16
CA VAL A 162 18.85 -28.26 22.30
C VAL A 162 20.09 -27.67 22.94
N SER A 163 21.25 -28.06 22.32
CA SER A 163 22.49 -27.28 22.23
C SER A 163 22.95 -27.29 20.77
N PRO A 164 23.36 -26.19 20.10
CA PRO A 164 23.65 -24.88 20.70
C PRO A 164 22.39 -24.04 20.91
N THR A 165 22.41 -23.30 21.99
CA THR A 165 21.30 -22.49 22.42
C THR A 165 20.87 -21.47 21.35
N PRO A 166 19.54 -21.33 21.06
CA PRO A 166 19.04 -20.34 20.13
C PRO A 166 19.62 -18.93 20.29
N PRO A 167 19.86 -18.39 21.50
CA PRO A 167 20.36 -17.03 21.67
C PRO A 167 21.72 -16.77 21.04
N ALA A 168 22.64 -17.75 21.02
CA ALA A 168 23.95 -17.56 20.40
C ALA A 168 23.83 -17.39 18.88
N LEU A 169 23.00 -18.21 18.22
CA LEU A 169 22.74 -18.11 16.78
C LEU A 169 21.97 -16.85 16.41
N LEU A 170 20.99 -16.45 17.23
CA LEU A 170 20.26 -15.20 17.02
C LEU A 170 21.14 -13.96 17.17
N ALA A 171 22.11 -14.00 18.09
CA ALA A 171 23.11 -12.95 18.25
C ALA A 171 24.06 -12.85 17.03
N VAL A 172 24.48 -14.00 16.47
CA VAL A 172 25.26 -14.07 15.24
C VAL A 172 24.46 -13.50 14.07
N LEU A 173 23.18 -13.89 13.92
CA LEU A 173 22.31 -13.37 12.87
C LEU A 173 22.11 -11.85 12.98
N LEU A 174 21.92 -11.32 14.19
CA LEU A 174 21.84 -9.87 14.39
C LEU A 174 23.16 -9.17 13.97
N ALA A 175 24.30 -9.75 14.33
CA ALA A 175 25.61 -9.23 13.93
C ALA A 175 25.80 -9.29 12.39
N ASP A 176 25.28 -10.32 11.72
CA ASP A 176 25.29 -10.43 10.26
C ASP A 176 24.45 -9.33 9.61
N LEU A 177 23.21 -9.11 10.08
CA LEU A 177 22.34 -8.04 9.56
C LEU A 177 22.98 -6.66 9.70
N VAL A 178 23.59 -6.39 10.86
CA VAL A 178 24.33 -5.14 11.10
C VAL A 178 25.53 -5.03 10.14
N THR A 179 26.30 -6.09 9.97
CA THR A 179 27.46 -6.12 9.06
C THR A 179 27.02 -5.89 7.61
N VAL A 180 25.94 -6.52 7.19
CA VAL A 180 25.35 -6.30 5.85
C VAL A 180 24.92 -4.84 5.68
N ALA A 181 24.24 -4.23 6.66
CA ALA A 181 23.89 -2.81 6.58
C ALA A 181 25.13 -1.93 6.30
N TRP A 182 26.21 -2.13 7.05
CA TRP A 182 27.45 -1.38 6.87
C TRP A 182 28.12 -1.60 5.53
N LEU A 183 28.09 -2.83 4.98
CA LEU A 183 28.63 -3.13 3.64
C LEU A 183 27.90 -2.41 2.50
N PHE A 184 26.68 -1.96 2.75
CA PHE A 184 25.88 -1.15 1.82
C PHE A 184 25.82 0.32 2.22
N ASP A 185 26.73 0.80 3.08
CA ASP A 185 26.81 2.18 3.58
C ASP A 185 25.53 2.66 4.29
N LEU A 186 24.81 1.74 4.93
CA LEU A 186 23.62 2.01 5.70
C LEU A 186 23.95 2.05 7.20
N LYS A 187 23.38 3.03 7.92
CA LYS A 187 23.37 3.00 9.38
C LYS A 187 22.26 2.07 9.85
N PHE A 188 22.56 1.26 10.85
CA PHE A 188 21.56 0.32 11.35
C PHE A 188 20.40 1.04 12.06
N VAL A 189 20.64 2.22 12.62
CA VAL A 189 19.57 3.08 13.16
C VAL A 189 18.58 3.53 12.08
N ASP A 190 19.02 3.73 10.84
CA ASP A 190 18.13 4.11 9.73
C ASP A 190 17.29 2.91 9.28
N VAL A 191 17.85 1.70 9.24
CA VAL A 191 17.13 0.44 9.01
C VAL A 191 15.98 0.28 10.02
N VAL A 192 16.27 0.47 11.30
CA VAL A 192 15.28 0.42 12.39
C VAL A 192 14.18 1.46 12.22
N SER A 193 14.57 2.70 11.91
CA SER A 193 13.64 3.81 11.75
C SER A 193 12.67 3.59 10.59
N GLU A 194 13.17 3.18 9.42
CA GLU A 194 12.34 2.92 8.25
C GLU A 194 11.41 1.71 8.45
N ASN A 195 11.90 0.67 9.10
CA ASN A 195 11.07 -0.49 9.41
C ASN A 195 9.93 -0.16 10.38
N LEU A 196 10.18 0.68 11.38
CA LEU A 196 9.14 1.19 12.28
C LEU A 196 8.10 2.05 11.56
N LYS A 197 8.51 2.93 10.66
CA LYS A 197 7.58 3.71 9.82
C LYS A 197 6.70 2.79 8.98
N LYS A 198 7.27 1.71 8.43
CA LYS A 198 6.53 0.69 7.67
C LYS A 198 5.43 0.05 8.52
N PHE A 199 5.73 -0.35 9.77
CA PHE A 199 4.71 -0.93 10.67
C PHE A 199 3.62 0.07 11.01
N GLU A 200 4.00 1.28 11.41
CA GLU A 200 3.06 2.33 11.79
C GLU A 200 2.17 2.73 10.61
N SER A 201 2.73 2.72 9.40
CA SER A 201 1.96 2.96 8.18
C SER A 201 0.99 1.81 7.87
N ARG A 202 1.35 0.56 8.17
CA ARG A 202 0.53 -0.61 7.83
C ARG A 202 -0.47 -0.99 8.91
N TRP A 203 -0.03 -0.97 10.17
CA TRP A 203 -0.82 -1.34 11.35
C TRP A 203 -0.76 -0.21 12.37
N PRO A 204 -1.70 0.74 12.26
CA PRO A 204 -1.68 1.93 13.09
C PRO A 204 -1.92 1.57 14.55
N ARG A 205 -1.28 2.31 15.45
CA ARG A 205 -1.58 2.25 16.87
C ARG A 205 -2.97 2.80 17.15
N GLN A 206 -3.54 2.40 18.29
CA GLN A 206 -4.77 2.98 18.77
C GLN A 206 -4.62 4.51 18.89
N GLY A 207 -5.54 5.25 18.25
CA GLY A 207 -5.51 6.71 18.21
C GLY A 207 -4.68 7.31 17.06
N ALA A 208 -4.25 6.50 16.07
CA ALA A 208 -3.71 7.04 14.82
C ALA A 208 -4.71 8.00 14.16
N LYS A 209 -4.18 9.10 13.63
CA LYS A 209 -5.00 10.17 13.05
C LYS A 209 -4.84 10.19 11.55
N TYR A 210 -5.92 10.52 10.88
CA TYR A 210 -5.88 10.93 9.49
C TYR A 210 -5.13 12.25 9.33
N LEU A 211 -4.59 12.48 8.14
CA LEU A 211 -4.01 13.77 7.78
C LEU A 211 -5.12 14.84 7.69
N PRO A 212 -4.80 16.13 7.86
CA PRO A 212 -5.70 17.21 7.48
C PRO A 212 -6.11 17.10 6.01
N HIS A 213 -7.30 17.59 5.68
CA HIS A 213 -7.74 17.56 4.29
C HIS A 213 -6.84 18.43 3.40
N PHE A 214 -6.40 17.90 2.27
CA PHE A 214 -5.49 18.58 1.34
C PHE A 214 -6.04 19.89 0.76
N ASP A 215 -7.37 20.12 0.86
CA ASP A 215 -8.03 21.32 0.40
C ASP A 215 -8.47 22.27 1.55
N GLU A 216 -8.00 22.03 2.78
CA GLU A 216 -8.43 22.81 3.96
C GLU A 216 -8.11 24.31 3.82
N THR A 217 -7.04 24.64 3.16
CA THR A 217 -6.60 26.01 2.91
C THR A 217 -7.13 26.62 1.61
N SER A 218 -7.76 25.82 0.73
CA SER A 218 -8.31 26.29 -0.54
C SER A 218 -9.58 27.14 -0.34
N PRO A 219 -9.99 27.97 -1.31
CA PRO A 219 -11.28 28.66 -1.29
C PRO A 219 -12.45 27.67 -1.19
N ALA A 220 -13.55 28.09 -0.57
CA ALA A 220 -14.69 27.20 -0.30
C ALA A 220 -15.26 26.51 -1.56
N HIS A 221 -15.26 27.21 -2.71
CA HIS A 221 -15.76 26.66 -3.98
C HIS A 221 -14.81 25.66 -4.66
N GLU A 222 -13.58 25.49 -4.13
CA GLU A 222 -12.57 24.52 -4.58
C GLU A 222 -12.40 23.37 -3.58
N ARG A 223 -13.22 23.33 -2.51
CA ARG A 223 -13.20 22.26 -1.52
C ARG A 223 -14.24 21.20 -1.85
N PHE A 224 -13.94 19.96 -1.51
CA PHE A 224 -14.96 18.93 -1.41
C PHE A 224 -16.00 19.32 -0.34
N GLU A 225 -17.27 19.08 -0.62
CA GLU A 225 -18.26 19.00 0.45
C GLU A 225 -17.88 17.84 1.38
N ARG A 226 -17.86 18.08 2.68
CA ARG A 226 -17.41 17.05 3.65
C ARG A 226 -18.35 15.86 3.73
N GLN A 227 -19.62 16.08 3.35
CA GLN A 227 -20.63 15.03 3.27
C GLN A 227 -21.49 15.26 2.02
N PHE A 228 -21.56 14.25 1.16
CA PHE A 228 -22.40 14.32 -0.04
C PHE A 228 -22.84 12.92 -0.49
N GLU A 229 -23.80 12.89 -1.39
CA GLU A 229 -24.39 11.67 -1.94
C GLU A 229 -24.32 11.68 -3.46
N VAL A 230 -24.01 10.51 -4.03
CA VAL A 230 -24.00 10.29 -5.48
C VAL A 230 -24.96 9.14 -5.79
N ALA A 231 -25.99 9.41 -6.58
CA ALA A 231 -26.88 8.37 -7.08
C ALA A 231 -26.26 7.71 -8.34
N PHE A 232 -26.14 6.40 -8.30
CA PHE A 232 -25.74 5.54 -9.43
C PHE A 232 -27.01 4.89 -9.99
N ILE A 233 -27.32 5.16 -11.24
CA ILE A 233 -28.58 4.74 -11.87
C ILE A 233 -28.23 3.88 -13.08
N GLU A 234 -28.41 2.56 -12.94
CA GLU A 234 -28.22 1.64 -14.06
C GLU A 234 -29.37 1.75 -15.07
N ARG A 235 -29.02 1.72 -16.33
CA ARG A 235 -29.92 1.72 -17.48
C ARG A 235 -29.43 0.73 -18.52
N LEU A 236 -30.33 0.31 -19.40
CA LEU A 236 -30.00 -0.60 -20.50
C LEU A 236 -29.96 0.18 -21.82
N TYR A 237 -28.85 0.07 -22.50
CA TYR A 237 -28.72 0.50 -23.90
C TYR A 237 -29.32 -0.57 -24.80
N ASN A 238 -30.05 -0.18 -25.84
CA ASN A 238 -30.74 -1.10 -26.77
C ASN A 238 -31.63 -2.16 -26.07
N LYS A 239 -32.38 -1.75 -25.03
CA LYS A 239 -33.26 -2.63 -24.27
C LYS A 239 -34.13 -3.53 -25.17
N GLY A 240 -34.09 -4.85 -24.94
CA GLY A 240 -34.83 -5.84 -25.73
C GLY A 240 -34.23 -6.20 -27.09
N GLN A 241 -32.97 -5.77 -27.36
CA GLN A 241 -32.25 -6.13 -28.60
C GLN A 241 -31.06 -7.05 -28.29
N VAL A 242 -30.52 -7.71 -29.33
CA VAL A 242 -29.38 -8.66 -29.21
C VAL A 242 -28.13 -8.03 -28.62
N ASN A 243 -27.98 -6.71 -28.77
CA ASN A 243 -26.85 -5.94 -28.28
C ASN A 243 -27.22 -5.03 -27.05
N GLU A 244 -28.14 -5.50 -26.23
CA GLU A 244 -28.47 -4.88 -24.98
C GLU A 244 -27.25 -4.85 -24.05
N ARG A 245 -26.93 -3.68 -23.49
CA ARG A 245 -25.81 -3.51 -22.56
C ARG A 245 -26.17 -2.56 -21.43
N PRO A 246 -25.74 -2.85 -20.18
CA PRO A 246 -25.90 -1.94 -19.07
C PRO A 246 -24.94 -0.75 -19.18
N TYR A 247 -25.37 0.38 -18.68
CA TYR A 247 -24.56 1.57 -18.41
C TYR A 247 -25.09 2.28 -17.17
N VAL A 248 -24.26 3.09 -16.55
CA VAL A 248 -24.59 3.84 -15.34
C VAL A 248 -24.58 5.34 -15.62
N ILE A 249 -25.55 6.04 -15.07
CA ILE A 249 -25.60 7.50 -14.98
C ILE A 249 -25.40 7.87 -13.52
N GLN A 250 -24.56 8.86 -13.28
CA GLN A 250 -24.37 9.42 -11.95
C GLN A 250 -25.14 10.73 -11.78
N GLN A 251 -25.70 10.94 -10.60
CA GLN A 251 -26.40 12.18 -10.25
C GLN A 251 -25.98 12.65 -8.86
N ILE A 252 -25.77 13.96 -8.75
CA ILE A 252 -25.66 14.67 -7.48
C ILE A 252 -26.79 15.71 -7.44
N ARG A 253 -27.62 15.69 -6.38
CA ARG A 253 -28.78 16.59 -6.27
C ARG A 253 -29.68 16.57 -7.50
N ASN A 254 -29.91 15.38 -8.06
CA ASN A 254 -30.68 15.13 -9.29
C ASN A 254 -30.12 15.78 -10.58
N VAL A 255 -28.85 16.20 -10.56
CA VAL A 255 -28.13 16.68 -11.75
C VAL A 255 -27.16 15.63 -12.21
N ASN A 256 -27.20 15.27 -13.51
CA ASN A 256 -26.23 14.33 -14.07
C ASN A 256 -24.82 14.91 -13.98
N VAL A 257 -23.88 14.11 -13.52
CA VAL A 257 -22.45 14.44 -13.46
C VAL A 257 -21.67 13.41 -14.30
N GLY A 258 -20.71 13.92 -15.06
CA GLY A 258 -19.90 13.11 -15.94
C GLY A 258 -20.64 12.49 -17.13
N ASP A 259 -19.92 11.61 -17.80
CA ASP A 259 -20.43 10.83 -18.92
C ASP A 259 -21.07 9.50 -18.45
N ARG A 260 -21.62 8.75 -19.37
CA ARG A 260 -22.15 7.44 -19.08
C ARG A 260 -21.01 6.47 -18.81
N LEU A 261 -21.09 5.76 -17.69
CA LEU A 261 -20.13 4.74 -17.34
C LEU A 261 -20.56 3.39 -17.95
N THR A 262 -19.61 2.69 -18.54
CA THR A 262 -19.80 1.36 -19.11
C THR A 262 -18.69 0.43 -18.60
N ASP A 263 -18.83 -0.86 -18.82
CA ASP A 263 -17.77 -1.82 -18.42
C ASP A 263 -16.49 -1.69 -19.26
N ASN A 264 -16.52 -0.92 -20.36
CA ASN A 264 -15.40 -0.73 -21.29
C ASN A 264 -14.76 -2.06 -21.75
N ARG A 265 -15.57 -3.13 -21.80
CA ARG A 265 -15.18 -4.50 -22.06
C ARG A 265 -16.25 -5.26 -22.85
N SER A 266 -15.85 -6.33 -23.56
CA SER A 266 -16.77 -7.16 -24.33
C SER A 266 -17.77 -7.88 -23.43
N GLU A 267 -17.27 -8.50 -22.36
CA GLU A 267 -18.08 -9.16 -21.33
C GLU A 267 -18.24 -8.23 -20.14
N PRO A 268 -19.47 -7.92 -19.72
CA PRO A 268 -19.71 -7.06 -18.56
C PRO A 268 -19.14 -7.68 -17.27
N ASP A 269 -18.36 -6.89 -16.54
CA ASP A 269 -17.74 -7.30 -15.27
C ASP A 269 -18.11 -6.38 -14.08
N GLY A 270 -18.96 -5.38 -14.32
CA GLY A 270 -19.41 -4.43 -13.32
C GLY A 270 -18.51 -3.20 -13.21
N TYR A 271 -17.44 -3.07 -14.01
CA TYR A 271 -16.54 -1.91 -13.98
C TYR A 271 -17.28 -0.57 -14.19
N ARG A 272 -18.47 -0.58 -14.79
CA ARG A 272 -19.35 0.60 -14.90
C ARG A 272 -19.70 1.28 -13.57
N PHE A 273 -19.38 0.65 -12.44
CA PHE A 273 -19.53 1.22 -11.09
C PHE A 273 -18.21 1.70 -10.48
N HIS A 274 -17.12 1.74 -11.25
CA HIS A 274 -15.76 1.98 -10.72
C HIS A 274 -15.57 3.33 -10.03
N ASP A 275 -16.36 4.35 -10.38
CA ASP A 275 -16.29 5.67 -9.71
C ASP A 275 -16.53 5.59 -8.19
N VAL A 276 -17.10 4.50 -7.72
CA VAL A 276 -17.20 4.19 -6.28
C VAL A 276 -15.84 4.15 -5.61
N PHE A 277 -14.78 3.74 -6.34
CA PHE A 277 -13.41 3.70 -5.78
C PHE A 277 -12.85 5.11 -5.63
N HIS A 278 -13.07 5.98 -6.61
CA HIS A 278 -12.70 7.38 -6.53
C HIS A 278 -13.41 8.09 -5.36
N LEU A 279 -14.70 7.78 -5.14
CA LEU A 279 -15.46 8.28 -3.99
C LEU A 279 -14.91 7.74 -2.66
N ALA A 280 -14.42 6.51 -2.62
CA ALA A 280 -13.76 5.95 -1.45
C ALA A 280 -12.41 6.64 -1.17
N TYR A 281 -11.66 7.01 -2.21
CA TYR A 281 -10.43 7.79 -2.06
C TYR A 281 -10.74 9.21 -1.53
N VAL A 282 -11.82 9.84 -1.98
CA VAL A 282 -12.29 11.11 -1.38
C VAL A 282 -12.61 10.93 0.09
N ALA A 283 -13.38 9.89 0.46
CA ALA A 283 -13.83 9.68 1.83
C ALA A 283 -12.67 9.43 2.81
N HIS A 284 -11.73 8.57 2.45
CA HIS A 284 -10.66 8.12 3.35
C HIS A 284 -9.35 8.91 3.22
N LEU A 285 -9.04 9.40 2.02
CA LEU A 285 -7.76 10.04 1.74
C LEU A 285 -7.90 11.56 1.52
N GLY A 286 -9.13 12.06 1.29
CA GLY A 286 -9.35 13.46 0.93
C GLY A 286 -8.80 13.82 -0.46
N TRP A 287 -8.52 12.82 -1.31
CA TRP A 287 -7.86 12.96 -2.59
C TRP A 287 -8.61 12.25 -3.71
N SER A 288 -8.89 12.93 -4.77
CA SER A 288 -9.30 12.39 -6.07
C SER A 288 -9.28 13.49 -7.13
N PRO A 289 -8.25 13.58 -7.97
CA PRO A 289 -8.22 14.45 -9.15
C PRO A 289 -9.37 14.13 -10.14
N VAL A 290 -9.78 12.87 -10.24
CA VAL A 290 -10.92 12.46 -11.08
C VAL A 290 -12.22 13.12 -10.60
N ILE A 291 -12.57 12.98 -9.32
CA ILE A 291 -13.80 13.57 -8.77
C ILE A 291 -13.70 15.09 -8.73
N ARG A 292 -12.52 15.70 -8.49
CA ARG A 292 -12.34 17.15 -8.60
C ARG A 292 -12.65 17.67 -10.01
N ALA A 293 -12.20 16.96 -11.03
CA ALA A 293 -12.51 17.30 -12.42
C ALA A 293 -14.01 17.13 -12.72
N LEU A 294 -14.61 16.03 -12.25
CA LEU A 294 -16.02 15.71 -12.43
C LEU A 294 -16.93 16.78 -11.80
N LEU A 295 -16.62 17.18 -10.57
CA LEU A 295 -17.37 18.20 -9.82
C LEU A 295 -17.00 19.64 -10.17
N LYS A 296 -15.98 19.84 -11.00
CA LYS A 296 -15.45 21.17 -11.41
C LYS A 296 -14.92 22.00 -10.22
N ILE A 297 -14.31 21.33 -9.25
CA ILE A 297 -13.75 21.94 -8.03
C ILE A 297 -12.22 21.83 -7.97
N LYS A 298 -11.55 21.83 -9.14
CA LYS A 298 -10.08 21.90 -9.20
C LYS A 298 -9.56 23.14 -8.49
N ARG A 299 -8.43 23.04 -7.81
CA ARG A 299 -7.84 24.11 -6.97
C ARG A 299 -7.09 25.15 -7.80
N LYS A 300 -7.81 25.79 -8.73
CA LYS A 300 -7.29 26.80 -9.71
C LYS A 300 -6.72 28.04 -9.07
N SER A 301 -7.11 28.35 -7.84
CA SER A 301 -6.53 29.45 -7.07
C SER A 301 -5.05 29.24 -6.70
N ASP A 302 -4.58 27.99 -6.75
CA ASP A 302 -3.21 27.58 -6.55
C ASP A 302 -2.71 26.86 -7.84
N PRO A 303 -1.96 27.56 -8.71
CA PRO A 303 -1.53 26.99 -9.99
C PRO A 303 -0.68 25.73 -9.86
N GLU A 304 0.11 25.60 -8.80
CA GLU A 304 0.91 24.41 -8.55
C GLU A 304 0.04 23.21 -8.23
N LYS A 305 -0.97 23.38 -7.39
CA LYS A 305 -1.95 22.32 -7.10
C LYS A 305 -2.84 21.97 -8.29
N ASP A 306 -3.31 22.98 -9.04
CA ASP A 306 -4.15 22.74 -10.23
C ASP A 306 -3.38 21.92 -11.30
N GLU A 307 -2.09 22.20 -11.48
CA GLU A 307 -1.26 21.49 -12.46
C GLU A 307 -0.82 20.11 -11.95
N ASN A 308 -0.28 20.02 -10.73
CA ASN A 308 0.36 18.80 -10.23
C ASN A 308 -0.64 17.83 -9.61
N GLU A 309 -1.50 18.32 -8.71
CA GLU A 309 -2.38 17.47 -7.91
C GLU A 309 -3.75 17.22 -8.58
N ASP A 310 -4.31 18.25 -9.25
CA ASP A 310 -5.62 18.20 -9.90
C ASP A 310 -5.48 18.05 -11.43
N GLY A 311 -4.26 17.92 -11.94
CA GLY A 311 -3.94 17.86 -13.36
C GLY A 311 -4.27 16.51 -14.01
N ALA A 312 -4.16 16.46 -15.34
CA ALA A 312 -4.48 15.26 -16.11
C ALA A 312 -3.59 14.06 -15.75
N ARG A 313 -2.33 14.30 -15.41
CA ARG A 313 -1.41 13.20 -15.02
C ARG A 313 -1.84 12.55 -13.72
N ALA A 314 -2.23 13.33 -12.70
CA ALA A 314 -2.75 12.80 -11.44
C ALA A 314 -4.04 12.00 -11.66
N ALA A 315 -4.96 12.48 -12.51
CA ALA A 315 -6.17 11.75 -12.87
C ALA A 315 -5.87 10.42 -13.58
N ILE A 316 -4.90 10.37 -14.50
CA ILE A 316 -4.47 9.13 -15.18
C ILE A 316 -3.88 8.14 -14.16
N ILE A 317 -3.10 8.60 -13.18
CA ILE A 317 -2.54 7.75 -12.12
C ILE A 317 -3.68 7.18 -11.26
N GLU A 318 -4.63 7.99 -10.85
CA GLU A 318 -5.78 7.55 -10.05
C GLU A 318 -6.62 6.50 -10.80
N GLU A 319 -6.95 6.75 -12.06
CA GLU A 319 -7.64 5.78 -12.94
C GLU A 319 -6.85 4.49 -13.11
N GLY A 320 -5.53 4.61 -13.27
CA GLY A 320 -4.62 3.48 -13.35
C GLY A 320 -4.64 2.62 -12.08
N ILE A 321 -4.64 3.25 -10.91
CA ILE A 321 -4.76 2.59 -9.60
C ILE A 321 -6.12 1.88 -9.51
N ALA A 322 -7.23 2.57 -9.81
CA ALA A 322 -8.57 2.00 -9.73
C ALA A 322 -8.72 0.77 -10.64
N THR A 323 -8.28 0.87 -11.90
CA THR A 323 -8.34 -0.22 -12.87
C THR A 323 -7.44 -1.40 -12.46
N TRP A 324 -6.23 -1.13 -12.01
CA TRP A 324 -5.28 -2.17 -11.60
C TRP A 324 -5.76 -2.93 -10.37
N ILE A 325 -6.27 -2.21 -9.35
CA ILE A 325 -6.83 -2.83 -8.14
C ILE A 325 -8.10 -3.62 -8.49
N PHE A 326 -8.95 -3.11 -9.41
CA PHE A 326 -10.15 -3.82 -9.86
C PHE A 326 -9.80 -5.19 -10.47
N ASN A 327 -8.83 -5.23 -11.38
CA ASN A 327 -8.38 -6.47 -12.00
C ASN A 327 -7.74 -7.46 -11.00
N HIS A 328 -7.12 -6.94 -9.93
CA HIS A 328 -6.60 -7.77 -8.84
C HIS A 328 -7.74 -8.30 -7.97
N ALA A 329 -8.70 -7.47 -7.63
CA ALA A 329 -9.85 -7.78 -6.79
C ALA A 329 -10.79 -8.81 -7.43
N ASP A 330 -10.98 -8.76 -8.74
CA ASP A 330 -11.78 -9.74 -9.49
C ASP A 330 -11.31 -11.19 -9.24
N ARG A 331 -10.00 -11.41 -9.17
CA ARG A 331 -9.38 -12.70 -8.84
C ARG A 331 -9.54 -13.12 -7.38
N ASN A 332 -9.91 -12.17 -6.50
CA ASN A 332 -10.02 -12.34 -5.06
C ASN A 332 -11.45 -12.12 -4.55
N ALA A 333 -12.47 -12.47 -5.35
CA ALA A 333 -13.89 -12.29 -5.05
C ALA A 333 -14.23 -10.85 -4.60
N PHE A 334 -13.60 -9.85 -5.23
CA PHE A 334 -13.72 -8.43 -4.90
C PHE A 334 -13.51 -8.15 -3.40
N TYR A 335 -12.53 -8.81 -2.80
CA TYR A 335 -12.16 -8.72 -1.37
C TYR A 335 -13.29 -9.01 -0.37
N LYS A 336 -14.28 -9.83 -0.76
CA LYS A 336 -15.44 -10.15 0.10
C LYS A 336 -15.03 -10.74 1.45
N HIS A 337 -13.93 -11.47 1.50
CA HIS A 337 -13.45 -12.21 2.67
C HIS A 337 -12.16 -11.62 3.25
N THR A 338 -11.72 -10.47 2.76
CA THR A 338 -10.49 -9.81 3.23
C THR A 338 -10.84 -8.87 4.37
N GLU A 339 -10.26 -9.12 5.53
CA GLU A 339 -10.39 -8.27 6.71
C GLU A 339 -9.40 -7.10 6.64
N VAL A 340 -9.70 -6.02 7.35
CA VAL A 340 -8.77 -4.89 7.52
C VAL A 340 -7.48 -5.38 8.18
N GLY A 341 -6.35 -4.95 7.69
CA GLY A 341 -5.02 -5.42 8.10
C GLY A 341 -4.52 -6.64 7.32
N LYS A 342 -5.32 -7.21 6.38
CA LYS A 342 -5.02 -8.44 5.63
C LYS A 342 -4.92 -8.25 4.12
N LEU A 343 -5.12 -7.04 3.60
CA LEU A 343 -4.88 -6.78 2.19
C LEU A 343 -3.39 -6.97 1.87
N GLU A 344 -3.06 -7.49 0.71
CA GLU A 344 -1.68 -7.79 0.34
C GLU A 344 -0.78 -6.57 0.43
N TYR A 345 0.35 -6.70 1.15
CA TYR A 345 1.33 -5.61 1.30
C TYR A 345 1.91 -5.18 -0.06
N GLY A 346 2.20 -6.12 -0.94
CA GLY A 346 2.72 -5.82 -2.28
C GLY A 346 1.79 -4.94 -3.11
N LEU A 347 0.46 -5.13 -2.97
CA LEU A 347 -0.53 -4.27 -3.61
C LEU A 347 -0.48 -2.85 -3.05
N LEU A 348 -0.47 -2.70 -1.73
CA LEU A 348 -0.40 -1.38 -1.09
C LEU A 348 0.91 -0.65 -1.39
N LYS A 349 2.03 -1.37 -1.45
CA LYS A 349 3.32 -0.83 -1.85
C LYS A 349 3.28 -0.29 -3.28
N GLN A 350 2.72 -1.07 -4.22
CA GLN A 350 2.60 -0.63 -5.61
C GLN A 350 1.73 0.63 -5.74
N VAL A 351 0.62 0.72 -4.99
CA VAL A 351 -0.19 1.96 -4.94
C VAL A 351 0.65 3.13 -4.44
N LYS A 352 1.43 2.93 -3.37
CA LYS A 352 2.30 3.96 -2.80
C LYS A 352 3.35 4.43 -3.81
N ASP A 353 3.97 3.51 -4.55
CA ASP A 353 4.94 3.82 -5.60
C ASP A 353 4.30 4.61 -6.77
N MET A 354 3.05 4.29 -7.12
CA MET A 354 2.33 5.00 -8.19
C MET A 354 1.98 6.44 -7.82
N VAL A 355 1.77 6.73 -6.55
CA VAL A 355 1.43 8.07 -6.05
C VAL A 355 2.63 8.85 -5.52
N GLU A 356 3.85 8.36 -5.72
CA GLU A 356 5.07 9.07 -5.31
C GLU A 356 5.11 10.45 -5.96
N GLY A 357 5.35 11.48 -5.13
CA GLY A 357 5.40 12.87 -5.57
C GLY A 357 4.07 13.60 -5.59
N TYR A 358 2.95 12.94 -5.26
CA TYR A 358 1.65 13.58 -5.02
C TYR A 358 1.38 13.75 -3.52
N GLU A 359 0.52 14.72 -3.15
CA GLU A 359 0.15 14.98 -1.76
C GLU A 359 -0.42 13.74 -1.04
N VAL A 360 -1.13 12.88 -1.76
CA VAL A 360 -1.69 11.62 -1.22
C VAL A 360 -0.61 10.59 -0.86
N ALA A 361 0.63 10.78 -1.32
CA ALA A 361 1.75 9.95 -0.92
C ALA A 361 2.05 10.01 0.59
N ASP A 362 1.60 11.05 1.29
CA ASP A 362 1.73 11.16 2.74
C ASP A 362 0.68 10.32 3.50
N CYS A 363 -0.40 9.87 2.85
CA CYS A 363 -1.38 8.98 3.46
C CYS A 363 -0.75 7.63 3.77
N SER A 364 -1.02 7.12 4.97
CA SER A 364 -0.51 5.82 5.43
C SER A 364 -1.15 4.65 4.68
N LEU A 365 -0.47 3.49 4.65
CA LEU A 365 -0.96 2.29 3.96
C LEU A 365 -2.31 1.80 4.52
N TRP A 366 -2.55 1.94 5.83
CA TRP A 366 -3.82 1.56 6.44
C TRP A 366 -4.99 2.40 5.93
N GLN A 367 -4.77 3.69 5.59
CA GLN A 367 -5.81 4.56 5.02
C GLN A 367 -6.15 4.09 3.60
N TRP A 368 -5.15 3.75 2.79
CA TRP A 368 -5.34 3.15 1.47
C TRP A 368 -6.08 1.82 1.55
N GLU A 369 -5.71 0.96 2.51
CA GLU A 369 -6.40 -0.31 2.72
C GLU A 369 -7.88 -0.12 3.05
N LEU A 370 -8.21 0.80 3.96
CA LEU A 370 -9.60 1.12 4.28
C LEU A 370 -10.35 1.65 3.07
N ALA A 371 -9.76 2.59 2.32
CA ALA A 371 -10.35 3.13 1.10
C ALA A 371 -10.65 2.02 0.08
N ILE A 372 -9.72 1.10 -0.14
CA ILE A 372 -9.88 -0.02 -1.06
C ILE A 372 -10.97 -0.98 -0.55
N LEU A 373 -10.88 -1.47 0.68
CA LEU A 373 -11.79 -2.50 1.19
C LEU A 373 -13.23 -1.97 1.34
N GLU A 374 -13.41 -0.75 1.84
CA GLU A 374 -14.74 -0.14 1.96
C GLU A 374 -15.31 0.25 0.58
N GLY A 375 -14.48 0.74 -0.33
CA GLY A 375 -14.86 0.98 -1.73
C GLY A 375 -15.38 -0.30 -2.39
N PHE A 376 -14.67 -1.41 -2.26
CA PHE A 376 -15.12 -2.71 -2.80
C PHE A 376 -16.35 -3.28 -2.08
N LYS A 377 -16.54 -2.99 -0.79
CA LYS A 377 -17.78 -3.34 -0.11
C LYS A 377 -18.98 -2.64 -0.75
N VAL A 378 -18.90 -1.33 -0.92
CA VAL A 378 -19.95 -0.53 -1.57
C VAL A 378 -20.13 -0.92 -3.04
N PHE A 379 -19.04 -1.20 -3.76
CA PHE A 379 -19.09 -1.73 -5.13
C PHE A 379 -19.91 -3.02 -5.22
N ARG A 380 -19.71 -3.99 -4.33
CA ARG A 380 -20.46 -5.25 -4.32
C ARG A 380 -21.96 -5.02 -4.04
N GLU A 381 -22.29 -4.12 -3.10
CA GLU A 381 -23.67 -3.76 -2.76
C GLU A 381 -24.35 -3.07 -3.94
N LEU A 382 -23.68 -2.12 -4.57
CA LEU A 382 -24.16 -1.37 -5.74
C LEU A 382 -24.33 -2.27 -6.98
N SER A 383 -23.33 -3.12 -7.26
CA SER A 383 -23.36 -4.07 -8.36
C SER A 383 -24.48 -5.11 -8.22
N ALA A 384 -24.78 -5.55 -7.00
CA ALA A 384 -25.87 -6.47 -6.71
C ALA A 384 -27.24 -5.80 -6.86
N ALA A 385 -27.36 -4.50 -6.54
CA ALA A 385 -28.60 -3.75 -6.61
C ALA A 385 -28.86 -3.14 -8.01
N GLY A 386 -27.83 -2.97 -8.84
CA GLY A 386 -27.88 -2.29 -10.15
C GLY A 386 -28.04 -0.76 -10.05
N SER A 387 -28.60 -0.24 -8.97
CA SER A 387 -28.76 1.19 -8.73
C SER A 387 -28.74 1.45 -7.24
N GLY A 388 -28.23 2.62 -6.82
CA GLY A 388 -28.15 2.98 -5.42
C GLY A 388 -27.60 4.37 -5.20
N ILE A 389 -27.57 4.79 -3.95
CA ILE A 389 -26.96 6.04 -3.50
C ILE A 389 -25.69 5.69 -2.73
N VAL A 390 -24.58 6.21 -3.18
CA VAL A 390 -23.28 6.15 -2.49
C VAL A 390 -23.16 7.38 -1.62
N THR A 391 -22.95 7.19 -0.32
CA THR A 391 -22.75 8.27 0.65
C THR A 391 -21.26 8.41 0.96
N VAL A 392 -20.77 9.65 0.90
CA VAL A 392 -19.38 10.02 1.20
C VAL A 392 -19.38 10.89 2.45
N ASP A 393 -18.63 10.50 3.46
CA ASP A 393 -18.41 11.28 4.69
C ASP A 393 -16.89 11.39 4.95
N MET A 394 -16.32 12.53 4.60
CA MET A 394 -14.88 12.79 4.75
C MET A 394 -14.48 13.04 6.21
N GLU A 395 -15.42 13.53 7.05
CA GLU A 395 -15.11 13.79 8.47
C GLU A 395 -15.10 12.48 9.27
N ALA A 396 -16.03 11.58 8.97
CA ALA A 396 -16.07 10.25 9.57
C ALA A 396 -15.17 9.25 8.85
N HIS A 397 -14.55 9.62 7.73
CA HIS A 397 -13.76 8.75 6.84
C HIS A 397 -14.53 7.47 6.50
N LYS A 398 -15.70 7.62 5.90
CA LYS A 398 -16.61 6.50 5.58
C LYS A 398 -17.24 6.68 4.22
N ILE A 399 -17.42 5.55 3.56
CA ILE A 399 -18.24 5.42 2.37
C ILE A 399 -19.35 4.41 2.64
N GLY A 400 -20.57 4.65 2.13
CA GLY A 400 -21.71 3.79 2.40
C GLY A 400 -22.63 3.63 1.20
N PHE A 401 -23.53 2.67 1.28
CA PHE A 401 -24.54 2.38 0.27
C PHE A 401 -25.95 2.53 0.85
N LYS A 402 -26.85 3.14 0.08
CA LYS A 402 -28.28 3.18 0.34
C LYS A 402 -29.05 2.69 -0.88
N PRO A 403 -30.07 1.83 -0.75
CA PRO A 403 -30.90 1.43 -1.87
C PRO A 403 -31.59 2.64 -2.51
N LEU A 404 -31.67 2.66 -3.83
CA LEU A 404 -32.42 3.65 -4.60
C LEU A 404 -33.64 2.97 -5.23
N VAL A 405 -34.84 3.37 -4.83
CA VAL A 405 -36.07 2.92 -5.48
C VAL A 405 -36.35 3.84 -6.65
N LEU A 406 -36.10 3.35 -7.86
CA LEU A 406 -36.41 4.11 -9.06
C LEU A 406 -37.91 3.99 -9.35
N PRO A 407 -38.59 5.10 -9.74
CA PRO A 407 -39.93 5.02 -10.28
C PRO A 407 -39.93 4.14 -11.54
N PRO A 408 -41.03 3.42 -11.83
CA PRO A 408 -41.11 2.63 -13.06
C PRO A 408 -40.83 3.53 -14.27
N GLU A 409 -39.99 3.00 -15.18
CA GLU A 409 -39.71 3.74 -16.43
C GLU A 409 -41.03 4.11 -17.13
N PRO A 410 -41.24 5.36 -17.55
CA PRO A 410 -42.39 5.72 -18.35
C PRO A 410 -42.38 4.85 -19.62
N ALA A 411 -43.54 4.26 -19.92
CA ALA A 411 -43.69 3.45 -21.14
C ALA A 411 -43.22 4.30 -22.34
N LEU A 412 -42.24 3.80 -23.08
CA LEU A 412 -41.79 4.46 -24.30
C LEU A 412 -43.02 4.74 -25.19
N PRO A 413 -43.21 5.95 -25.67
CA PRO A 413 -44.28 6.23 -26.60
C PRO A 413 -44.14 5.26 -27.79
N PRO A 414 -45.24 4.70 -28.30
CA PRO A 414 -45.19 3.77 -29.42
C PRO A 414 -44.44 4.44 -30.57
N LYS A 415 -43.42 3.75 -31.09
CA LYS A 415 -42.68 4.27 -32.26
C LYS A 415 -43.66 4.73 -33.30
N PRO A 416 -43.57 5.94 -33.84
CA PRO A 416 -44.44 6.39 -34.90
C PRO A 416 -44.35 5.37 -36.02
N ARG A 417 -45.52 4.81 -36.43
CA ARG A 417 -45.60 3.93 -37.59
C ARG A 417 -44.95 4.72 -38.73
N ARG A 418 -43.84 4.24 -39.26
CA ARG A 418 -43.31 4.74 -40.53
C ARG A 418 -44.44 4.66 -41.53
N SER A 419 -45.02 5.79 -41.93
CA SER A 419 -45.88 5.88 -43.09
C SER A 419 -45.07 5.28 -44.23
N ARG A 420 -45.64 4.26 -44.91
CA ARG A 420 -45.08 3.80 -46.18
C ARG A 420 -44.96 5.02 -47.08
N GLU A 421 -43.76 5.51 -47.32
CA GLU A 421 -43.53 6.45 -48.39
C GLU A 421 -44.03 5.79 -49.67
N VAL A 422 -45.09 6.31 -50.20
CA VAL A 422 -45.58 6.06 -51.56
C VAL A 422 -44.43 6.48 -52.46
N GLY A 423 -43.97 5.56 -53.30
CA GLY A 423 -42.78 5.60 -54.10
C GLY A 423 -42.49 6.97 -54.73
N ALA A 424 -41.35 7.50 -54.45
CA ALA A 424 -40.82 8.65 -55.17
C ALA A 424 -40.56 8.21 -56.62
N VAL A 425 -41.33 8.79 -57.54
CA VAL A 425 -41.08 8.67 -58.98
C VAL A 425 -39.72 9.33 -59.25
N LEU A 426 -38.76 8.53 -59.72
CA LEU A 426 -37.49 9.05 -60.14
C LEU A 426 -37.66 10.04 -61.33
N PRO A 427 -37.03 11.21 -61.34
CA PRO A 427 -37.07 12.10 -62.49
C PRO A 427 -36.34 11.45 -63.67
N PRO A 428 -36.75 11.77 -64.91
CA PRO A 428 -36.15 11.19 -66.12
C PRO A 428 -34.68 11.62 -66.27
N PRO A 429 -33.83 10.77 -66.85
CA PRO A 429 -32.43 11.07 -67.03
C PRO A 429 -32.21 12.26 -67.99
N LEU A 430 -31.29 13.16 -67.63
CA LEU A 430 -30.89 14.30 -68.48
C LEU A 430 -30.26 13.82 -69.77
N PRO A 431 -30.46 14.51 -70.93
CA PRO A 431 -29.94 14.15 -72.21
C PRO A 431 -28.41 14.29 -72.26
N VAL A 432 -27.75 13.23 -72.72
CA VAL A 432 -26.29 13.20 -72.93
C VAL A 432 -25.99 14.05 -74.20
N SER A 433 -25.27 15.12 -74.05
CA SER A 433 -24.68 15.86 -75.18
C SER A 433 -23.53 15.02 -75.78
N LYS A 434 -23.61 14.66 -77.04
CA LYS A 434 -22.54 14.09 -77.84
C LYS A 434 -21.60 15.19 -78.38
N PRO A 435 -20.36 14.81 -78.71
CA PRO A 435 -19.16 15.61 -78.75
C PRO A 435 -19.14 16.76 -79.74
#